data_c4df1d0757086322d3799aa1ce137f0d
#
_entry.id   c4df1d0757086322d3799aa1ce137f0d
#
_cell.length_a   1.000
_cell.length_b   1.000
_cell.length_c   1.000
_cell.angle_alpha   90.00
_cell.angle_beta   90.00
_cell.angle_gamma   90.00
#
_symmetry.space_group_name_H-M   'P 1'
#
loop_
_entity.id
_entity.type
_entity.pdbx_description
1 polymer ?
#
loop_
_entity_poly.entity_id
_entity_poly.type
_entity_poly.pdbx_seq_one_letter_code
_entity_poly.pdbx_strand_id
1 'polypeptide(L)'
;MNHTALLVLEDGTVFKGVSIGAEGCSVGEVVFNTSMTGYQEILTDPSYSRQIVTLTYPHIGNTGTNSEDEESSQIHAQGLIIRDLPILASNFRNQQSLSDYLKSHNIVGIADIDTRKLTRILREKGAQAGCILAGKQVDEAYALEQARAFPGLKGMDLAKEVTVAEAYNWTEGSWQLGKGHVTPDADQLKYHVVAYDFGVKRNILRMLVDRGCRLTVVPAKTPAAEVLALNPDGIFLSNGPGDPEPCDYAIEAIQAFLKTNTPVFGICLGHQLLGLASGAKTIKMKFGHHGANHPVKSLDDNTVMITAQNHGFAVDENSLPECLRATHVSLFDGSLQGIHRTDRPAFSFQGHPEASPGPHDCAGLFDHFIELIKQYRA
;
A
#
# COMPACT_ATOMS: atom_id res chain seq x y z
N MET A 1 33.18 5.86 6.87
CA MET A 1 33.43 4.41 7.16
C MET A 1 32.08 3.73 7.01
N ASN A 2 31.99 2.70 6.18
CA ASN A 2 30.75 1.92 6.08
C ASN A 2 30.59 1.11 7.37
N HIS A 3 29.52 1.35 8.11
CA HIS A 3 29.20 0.59 9.30
C HIS A 3 28.64 -0.77 8.90
N THR A 4 28.93 -1.81 9.69
CA THR A 4 28.39 -3.15 9.49
C THR A 4 26.88 -3.16 9.75
N ALA A 5 26.13 -3.94 8.98
CA ALA A 5 24.74 -4.25 9.27
C ALA A 5 24.50 -5.77 9.18
N LEU A 6 23.55 -6.24 9.98
CA LEU A 6 23.05 -7.61 9.97
C LEU A 6 21.56 -7.59 9.66
N LEU A 7 21.10 -8.54 8.84
CA LEU A 7 19.70 -8.95 8.80
C LEU A 7 19.63 -10.36 9.40
N VAL A 8 18.79 -10.54 10.42
CA VAL A 8 18.54 -11.84 11.04
C VAL A 8 17.06 -12.15 10.96
N LEU A 9 16.72 -13.31 10.39
CA LEU A 9 15.33 -13.78 10.30
C LEU A 9 14.99 -14.63 11.54
N GLU A 10 13.72 -14.77 11.86
CA GLU A 10 13.24 -15.56 13.01
C GLU A 10 13.64 -17.04 12.98
N ASP A 11 13.89 -17.59 11.76
CA ASP A 11 14.38 -18.96 11.59
C ASP A 11 15.89 -19.10 11.89
N GLY A 12 16.58 -18.01 12.24
CA GLY A 12 18.01 -17.96 12.53
C GLY A 12 18.90 -17.71 11.29
N THR A 13 18.33 -17.50 10.11
CA THR A 13 19.12 -17.15 8.91
C THR A 13 19.72 -15.76 9.07
N VAL A 14 21.03 -15.63 8.84
CA VAL A 14 21.79 -14.39 8.98
C VAL A 14 22.34 -13.94 7.62
N PHE A 15 22.19 -12.66 7.32
CA PHE A 15 22.84 -11.96 6.22
C PHE A 15 23.71 -10.84 6.78
N LYS A 16 24.97 -10.77 6.34
CA LYS A 16 25.94 -9.72 6.72
C LYS A 16 26.11 -8.78 5.53
N GLY A 17 26.01 -7.48 5.78
CA GLY A 17 26.10 -6.45 4.77
C GLY A 17 26.60 -5.12 5.33
N VAL A 18 26.31 -4.05 4.62
CA VAL A 18 26.71 -2.68 4.98
C VAL A 18 25.48 -1.84 5.31
N SER A 19 25.60 -0.97 6.31
CA SER A 19 24.56 0.01 6.64
C SER A 19 24.49 1.09 5.57
N ILE A 20 23.27 1.37 5.12
CA ILE A 20 22.98 2.45 4.15
C ILE A 20 22.03 3.50 4.70
N GLY A 21 21.49 3.32 5.92
CA GLY A 21 20.57 4.21 6.59
C GLY A 21 21.07 4.68 7.96
N ALA A 22 20.14 4.91 8.88
CA ALA A 22 20.44 5.21 10.28
C ALA A 22 21.07 4.01 10.99
N GLU A 23 21.83 4.26 12.07
CA GLU A 23 22.25 3.23 13.02
C GLU A 23 21.06 2.86 13.93
N GLY A 24 20.98 1.62 14.34
CA GLY A 24 19.96 1.14 15.27
C GLY A 24 19.43 -0.25 14.94
N CYS A 25 18.31 -0.57 15.57
CA CYS A 25 17.59 -1.82 15.42
C CYS A 25 16.21 -1.56 14.79
N SER A 26 15.88 -2.28 13.73
CA SER A 26 14.57 -2.23 13.10
C SER A 26 14.01 -3.64 12.99
N VAL A 27 12.75 -3.82 13.42
CA VAL A 27 12.05 -5.11 13.48
C VAL A 27 10.72 -5.04 12.74
N GLY A 28 10.40 -6.09 11.97
CA GLY A 28 9.15 -6.17 11.23
C GLY A 28 9.02 -7.45 10.42
N GLU A 29 7.88 -7.60 9.74
CA GLU A 29 7.69 -8.68 8.76
C GLU A 29 8.54 -8.37 7.51
N VAL A 30 9.44 -9.29 7.15
CA VAL A 30 10.30 -9.12 5.97
C VAL A 30 9.52 -9.56 4.73
N VAL A 31 9.31 -8.63 3.82
CA VAL A 31 8.65 -8.84 2.54
C VAL A 31 9.58 -8.51 1.38
N PHE A 32 9.29 -9.02 0.18
CA PHE A 32 10.04 -8.64 -1.02
C PHE A 32 9.10 -7.95 -2.02
N ASN A 33 9.61 -6.93 -2.71
CA ASN A 33 8.91 -6.24 -3.77
C ASN A 33 9.70 -6.36 -5.07
N THR A 34 9.01 -6.68 -6.17
CA THR A 34 9.63 -6.93 -7.49
C THR A 34 9.63 -5.71 -8.40
N SER A 35 9.22 -4.54 -7.93
CA SER A 35 9.27 -3.29 -8.69
C SER A 35 10.71 -2.91 -9.04
N MET A 36 10.91 -2.43 -10.26
CA MET A 36 12.22 -1.98 -10.75
C MET A 36 12.52 -0.53 -10.42
N THR A 37 11.49 0.25 -10.11
CA THR A 37 11.52 1.70 -9.83
C THR A 37 10.55 2.03 -8.71
N GLY A 38 10.55 3.31 -8.26
CA GLY A 38 9.57 3.79 -7.29
C GLY A 38 9.86 3.39 -5.85
N TYR A 39 11.14 3.25 -5.50
CA TYR A 39 11.54 2.88 -4.15
C TYR A 39 11.16 3.94 -3.10
N GLN A 40 11.09 5.22 -3.47
CA GLN A 40 10.67 6.29 -2.55
C GLN A 40 9.16 6.21 -2.28
N GLU A 41 8.36 5.97 -3.30
CA GLU A 41 6.91 5.73 -3.21
C GLU A 41 6.63 4.49 -2.35
N ILE A 42 7.39 3.40 -2.55
CA ILE A 42 7.29 2.18 -1.73
C ILE A 42 7.61 2.47 -0.26
N LEU A 43 8.68 3.22 0.03
CA LEU A 43 9.07 3.55 1.40
C LEU A 43 8.02 4.41 2.12
N THR A 44 7.36 5.32 1.38
CA THR A 44 6.37 6.26 1.93
C THR A 44 4.93 5.75 1.84
N ASP A 45 4.68 4.57 1.26
CA ASP A 45 3.36 3.93 1.26
C ASP A 45 3.02 3.41 2.67
N PRO A 46 1.94 3.94 3.31
CA PRO A 46 1.54 3.52 4.65
C PRO A 46 1.24 2.01 4.77
N SER A 47 0.91 1.35 3.66
CA SER A 47 0.63 -0.10 3.64
C SER A 47 1.85 -0.95 4.06
N TYR A 48 3.07 -0.39 4.02
CA TYR A 48 4.29 -1.07 4.52
C TYR A 48 4.57 -0.86 6.02
N SER A 49 3.64 -0.28 6.77
CA SER A 49 3.81 -0.14 8.23
C SER A 49 4.09 -1.50 8.88
N ARG A 50 5.09 -1.55 9.77
CA ARG A 50 5.58 -2.78 10.43
C ARG A 50 6.23 -3.81 9.49
N GLN A 51 6.56 -3.44 8.24
CA GLN A 51 7.26 -4.31 7.29
C GLN A 51 8.66 -3.80 6.95
N ILE A 52 9.61 -4.71 6.80
CA ILE A 52 10.95 -4.47 6.28
C ILE A 52 10.94 -4.88 4.81
N VAL A 53 11.17 -3.92 3.91
CA VAL A 53 11.00 -4.13 2.47
C VAL A 53 12.32 -4.54 1.81
N THR A 54 12.31 -5.70 1.15
CA THR A 54 13.40 -6.15 0.28
C THR A 54 13.08 -5.80 -1.17
N LEU A 55 13.87 -4.93 -1.81
CA LEU A 55 13.74 -4.67 -3.23
C LEU A 55 14.59 -5.67 -4.02
N THR A 56 13.94 -6.42 -4.93
CA THR A 56 14.61 -7.50 -5.68
C THR A 56 15.43 -6.99 -6.85
N TYR A 57 15.13 -5.77 -7.36
CA TYR A 57 15.93 -5.12 -8.39
C TYR A 57 17.31 -4.78 -7.84
N PRO A 58 18.41 -5.07 -8.55
CA PRO A 58 19.75 -4.98 -7.98
C PRO A 58 20.22 -3.53 -7.71
N HIS A 59 19.82 -2.56 -8.52
CA HIS A 59 20.31 -1.18 -8.44
C HIS A 59 19.23 -0.24 -7.89
N ILE A 60 19.20 -0.04 -6.59
CA ILE A 60 18.23 0.80 -5.89
C ILE A 60 18.89 2.06 -5.33
N GLY A 61 18.31 3.23 -5.60
CA GLY A 61 18.86 4.54 -5.24
C GLY A 61 19.54 5.26 -6.42
N ASN A 62 19.54 4.66 -7.61
CA ASN A 62 20.21 5.18 -8.80
C ASN A 62 19.59 6.48 -9.35
N THR A 63 18.33 6.79 -9.03
CA THR A 63 17.66 8.04 -9.43
C THR A 63 17.63 9.10 -8.33
N GLY A 64 18.15 8.78 -7.14
CA GLY A 64 18.05 9.65 -5.96
C GLY A 64 16.63 9.72 -5.40
N THR A 65 16.37 10.73 -4.58
CA THR A 65 15.06 11.03 -4.00
C THR A 65 14.72 12.51 -4.18
N ASN A 66 13.45 12.86 -4.08
CA ASN A 66 12.95 14.22 -4.19
C ASN A 66 11.66 14.41 -3.37
N SER A 67 11.20 15.64 -3.21
CA SER A 67 10.02 15.98 -2.39
C SER A 67 8.66 15.73 -3.06
N GLU A 68 8.64 15.34 -4.33
CA GLU A 68 7.41 15.17 -5.11
C GLU A 68 6.96 13.70 -5.23
N ASP A 69 7.90 12.74 -5.07
CA ASP A 69 7.65 11.30 -5.24
C ASP A 69 7.31 10.60 -3.90
N GLU A 70 6.58 11.28 -3.03
CA GLU A 70 6.13 10.75 -1.74
C GLU A 70 4.64 10.45 -1.75
N GLU A 71 4.28 9.25 -1.28
CA GLU A 71 2.89 8.81 -1.17
C GLU A 71 2.23 9.19 0.17
N SER A 72 3.02 9.65 1.14
CA SER A 72 2.57 10.20 2.43
C SER A 72 3.59 11.17 3.00
N SER A 73 3.35 11.70 4.20
CA SER A 73 4.23 12.71 4.84
C SER A 73 5.48 12.13 5.50
N GLN A 74 5.62 10.80 5.55
CA GLN A 74 6.74 10.13 6.21
C GLN A 74 7.03 8.76 5.59
N ILE A 75 8.19 8.18 5.91
CA ILE A 75 8.48 6.78 5.60
C ILE A 75 7.74 5.88 6.59
N HIS A 76 6.99 4.91 6.07
CA HIS A 76 6.24 3.92 6.85
C HIS A 76 6.92 2.56 6.90
N ALA A 77 7.72 2.21 5.87
CA ALA A 77 8.52 1.00 5.90
C ALA A 77 9.47 1.01 7.10
N GLN A 78 9.51 -0.09 7.86
CA GLN A 78 10.35 -0.20 9.05
C GLN A 78 11.85 -0.24 8.71
N GLY A 79 12.19 -0.73 7.52
CA GLY A 79 13.57 -0.80 7.06
C GLY A 79 13.65 -1.17 5.59
N LEU A 80 14.83 -0.98 5.01
CA LEU A 80 15.11 -1.24 3.62
C LEU A 80 16.23 -2.26 3.44
N ILE A 81 15.99 -3.26 2.60
CA ILE A 81 16.97 -4.26 2.19
C ILE A 81 17.16 -4.17 0.69
N ILE A 82 18.40 -3.95 0.24
CA ILE A 82 18.76 -3.88 -1.18
C ILE A 82 20.02 -4.69 -1.49
N ARG A 83 20.23 -5.00 -2.79
CA ARG A 83 21.45 -5.65 -3.27
C ARG A 83 22.61 -4.65 -3.32
N ASP A 84 22.48 -3.61 -4.14
CA ASP A 84 23.54 -2.63 -4.38
C ASP A 84 23.01 -1.22 -4.18
N LEU A 85 23.77 -0.41 -3.44
CA LEU A 85 23.59 1.03 -3.38
C LEU A 85 24.52 1.67 -4.43
N PRO A 86 23.97 2.42 -5.43
CA PRO A 86 24.80 3.06 -6.45
C PRO A 86 25.77 4.09 -5.86
N ILE A 87 26.97 4.15 -6.44
CA ILE A 87 27.98 5.15 -6.05
C ILE A 87 27.50 6.57 -6.39
N LEU A 88 26.74 6.71 -7.48
CA LEU A 88 26.21 7.99 -7.96
C LEU A 88 24.73 7.86 -8.32
N ALA A 89 23.91 8.75 -7.78
CA ALA A 89 22.54 8.95 -8.24
C ALA A 89 22.54 9.92 -9.44
N SER A 90 21.79 9.59 -10.51
CA SER A 90 21.71 10.41 -11.70
C SER A 90 20.27 10.47 -12.22
N ASN A 91 19.61 11.59 -11.95
CA ASN A 91 18.29 11.94 -12.48
C ASN A 91 18.11 13.46 -12.36
N PHE A 92 17.41 14.07 -13.34
CA PHE A 92 17.17 15.52 -13.33
C PHE A 92 16.31 16.02 -12.14
N ARG A 93 15.55 15.11 -11.50
CA ARG A 93 14.74 15.38 -10.31
C ARG A 93 15.46 15.02 -9.00
N ASN A 94 16.69 14.50 -9.06
CA ASN A 94 17.44 14.11 -7.86
C ASN A 94 17.75 15.33 -6.98
N GLN A 95 17.32 15.28 -5.74
CA GLN A 95 17.61 16.30 -4.71
C GLN A 95 18.50 15.75 -3.60
N GLN A 96 18.43 14.45 -3.33
CA GLN A 96 19.12 13.79 -2.24
C GLN A 96 19.44 12.33 -2.57
N SER A 97 20.55 11.80 -2.04
CA SER A 97 20.86 10.36 -2.17
C SER A 97 19.89 9.53 -1.32
N LEU A 98 19.63 8.28 -1.74
CA LEU A 98 18.80 7.36 -0.95
C LEU A 98 19.35 7.15 0.47
N SER A 99 20.68 7.05 0.62
CA SER A 99 21.31 6.88 1.94
C SER A 99 21.05 8.09 2.86
N ASP A 100 21.18 9.31 2.35
CA ASP A 100 20.92 10.50 3.12
C ASP A 100 19.43 10.66 3.44
N TYR A 101 18.55 10.28 2.50
CA TYR A 101 17.10 10.24 2.71
C TYR A 101 16.72 9.28 3.85
N LEU A 102 17.24 8.05 3.85
CA LEU A 102 17.00 7.09 4.94
C LEU A 102 17.51 7.62 6.29
N LYS A 103 18.72 8.22 6.32
CA LYS A 103 19.28 8.79 7.56
C LYS A 103 18.49 9.98 8.08
N SER A 104 18.05 10.89 7.21
CA SER A 104 17.25 12.05 7.61
C SER A 104 15.89 11.68 8.20
N HIS A 105 15.35 10.49 7.81
CA HIS A 105 14.10 9.94 8.36
C HIS A 105 14.32 8.87 9.45
N ASN A 106 15.57 8.68 9.91
CA ASN A 106 15.94 7.70 10.93
C ASN A 106 15.56 6.24 10.56
N ILE A 107 15.65 5.89 9.28
CA ILE A 107 15.33 4.54 8.78
C ILE A 107 16.61 3.69 8.67
N VAL A 108 16.56 2.50 9.25
CA VAL A 108 17.65 1.52 9.15
C VAL A 108 17.61 0.83 7.79
N GLY A 109 18.76 0.69 7.15
CA GLY A 109 18.84 0.01 5.86
C GLY A 109 20.12 -0.82 5.73
N ILE A 110 20.03 -1.91 4.97
CA ILE A 110 21.16 -2.82 4.68
C ILE A 110 21.29 -3.06 3.19
N ALA A 111 22.52 -3.00 2.70
CA ALA A 111 22.91 -3.36 1.34
C ALA A 111 24.02 -4.42 1.34
N ASP A 112 24.42 -4.84 0.15
CA ASP A 112 25.49 -5.82 -0.09
C ASP A 112 25.17 -7.20 0.49
N ILE A 113 23.91 -7.62 0.39
CA ILE A 113 23.46 -8.97 0.75
C ILE A 113 22.90 -9.72 -0.47
N ASP A 114 22.79 -11.03 -0.37
CA ASP A 114 22.15 -11.87 -1.39
C ASP A 114 20.61 -11.78 -1.29
N THR A 115 20.03 -10.75 -1.90
CA THR A 115 18.57 -10.54 -1.94
C THR A 115 17.85 -11.65 -2.69
N ARG A 116 18.52 -12.34 -3.65
CA ARG A 116 17.94 -13.49 -4.37
C ARG A 116 17.77 -14.69 -3.41
N LYS A 117 18.78 -14.98 -2.58
CA LYS A 117 18.68 -16.02 -1.55
C LYS A 117 17.57 -15.68 -0.55
N LEU A 118 17.51 -14.41 -0.09
CA LEU A 118 16.45 -13.96 0.82
C LEU A 118 15.06 -14.15 0.21
N THR A 119 14.83 -13.69 -1.03
CA THR A 119 13.55 -13.85 -1.74
C THR A 119 13.14 -15.32 -1.88
N ARG A 120 14.10 -16.23 -2.14
CA ARG A 120 13.80 -17.67 -2.18
C ARG A 120 13.33 -18.21 -0.84
N ILE A 121 14.00 -17.81 0.27
CA ILE A 121 13.61 -18.22 1.62
C ILE A 121 12.17 -17.75 1.91
N LEU A 122 11.82 -16.50 1.62
CA LEU A 122 10.49 -15.95 1.85
C LEU A 122 9.43 -16.66 0.99
N ARG A 123 9.73 -17.00 -0.27
CA ARG A 123 8.80 -17.77 -1.13
C ARG A 123 8.57 -19.19 -0.61
N GLU A 124 9.63 -19.86 -0.16
CA GLU A 124 9.57 -21.26 0.28
C GLU A 124 8.92 -21.39 1.66
N LYS A 125 9.31 -20.53 2.61
CA LYS A 125 8.88 -20.61 4.02
C LYS A 125 7.68 -19.71 4.36
N GLY A 126 7.44 -18.67 3.58
CA GLY A 126 6.49 -17.59 3.87
C GLY A 126 7.18 -16.31 4.33
N ALA A 127 6.41 -15.24 4.47
CA ALA A 127 6.91 -14.03 5.11
C ALA A 127 7.36 -14.35 6.55
N GLN A 128 8.50 -13.80 6.95
CA GLN A 128 9.11 -14.05 8.26
C GLN A 128 9.36 -12.74 8.99
N ALA A 129 9.30 -12.79 10.30
CA ALA A 129 9.83 -11.72 11.12
C ALA A 129 11.35 -11.60 10.95
N GLY A 130 11.85 -10.37 10.94
CA GLY A 130 13.28 -10.10 10.85
C GLY A 130 13.69 -8.86 11.61
N CYS A 131 15.00 -8.79 11.89
CA CYS A 131 15.65 -7.65 12.51
C CYS A 131 16.83 -7.18 11.66
N ILE A 132 16.85 -5.90 11.28
CA ILE A 132 18.04 -5.23 10.78
C ILE A 132 18.73 -4.55 11.97
N LEU A 133 19.98 -4.90 12.22
CA LEU A 133 20.82 -4.27 13.24
C LEU A 133 22.01 -3.61 12.56
N ALA A 134 22.14 -2.29 12.68
CA ALA A 134 23.18 -1.50 12.04
C ALA A 134 23.94 -0.64 13.05
N GLY A 135 25.27 -0.59 12.96
CA GLY A 135 26.11 0.23 13.83
C GLY A 135 27.52 -0.30 13.98
N LYS A 136 28.25 0.25 14.95
CA LYS A 136 29.65 -0.11 15.24
C LYS A 136 29.79 -1.50 15.84
N GLN A 137 28.80 -1.93 16.61
CA GLN A 137 28.75 -3.26 17.24
C GLN A 137 27.39 -3.89 16.92
N VAL A 138 27.43 -5.04 16.27
CA VAL A 138 26.23 -5.79 15.88
C VAL A 138 26.30 -7.18 16.49
N ASP A 139 25.22 -7.59 17.16
CA ASP A 139 25.11 -8.87 17.88
C ASP A 139 24.02 -9.72 17.21
N GLU A 140 24.41 -10.87 16.68
CA GLU A 140 23.51 -11.81 16.00
C GLU A 140 22.47 -12.41 16.97
N ALA A 141 22.83 -12.69 18.21
CA ALA A 141 21.93 -13.27 19.21
C ALA A 141 20.85 -12.26 19.61
N TYR A 142 21.23 -11.01 19.83
CA TYR A 142 20.30 -9.92 20.10
C TYR A 142 19.34 -9.70 18.92
N ALA A 143 19.86 -9.65 17.69
CA ALA A 143 19.02 -9.45 16.52
C ALA A 143 18.02 -10.62 16.31
N LEU A 144 18.43 -11.86 16.60
CA LEU A 144 17.56 -13.03 16.55
C LEU A 144 16.44 -12.96 17.61
N GLU A 145 16.79 -12.54 18.83
CA GLU A 145 15.82 -12.34 19.89
C GLU A 145 14.76 -11.30 19.48
N GLN A 146 15.19 -10.15 18.93
CA GLN A 146 14.29 -9.11 18.45
C GLN A 146 13.39 -9.60 17.29
N ALA A 147 13.96 -10.33 16.32
CA ALA A 147 13.17 -10.91 15.22
C ALA A 147 12.07 -11.86 15.74
N ARG A 148 12.40 -12.74 16.70
CA ARG A 148 11.45 -13.70 17.30
C ARG A 148 10.41 -13.06 18.21
N ALA A 149 10.70 -11.89 18.75
CA ALA A 149 9.76 -11.13 19.59
C ALA A 149 8.65 -10.42 18.78
N PHE A 150 8.79 -10.31 17.45
CA PHE A 150 7.79 -9.70 16.61
C PHE A 150 6.57 -10.63 16.47
N PRO A 151 5.34 -10.19 16.83
CA PRO A 151 4.17 -11.08 16.88
C PRO A 151 3.56 -11.40 15.51
N GLY A 152 4.06 -10.80 14.42
CA GLY A 152 3.47 -10.87 13.08
C GLY A 152 2.31 -9.88 12.91
N LEU A 153 1.82 -9.76 11.67
CA LEU A 153 0.77 -8.77 11.33
C LEU A 153 -0.67 -9.25 11.58
N LYS A 154 -0.88 -10.56 11.76
CA LYS A 154 -2.23 -11.10 11.99
C LYS A 154 -2.80 -10.58 13.31
N GLY A 155 -4.02 -10.04 13.28
CA GLY A 155 -4.67 -9.42 14.42
C GLY A 155 -4.23 -7.98 14.71
N MET A 156 -3.32 -7.40 13.90
CA MET A 156 -2.90 -6.01 14.05
C MET A 156 -3.80 -5.06 13.25
N ASP A 157 -4.55 -4.22 13.95
CA ASP A 157 -5.21 -3.05 13.37
C ASP A 157 -4.17 -1.92 13.24
N LEU A 158 -3.52 -1.84 12.08
CA LEU A 158 -2.55 -0.79 11.79
C LEU A 158 -3.18 0.43 11.08
N ALA A 159 -4.38 0.30 10.53
CA ALA A 159 -5.09 1.41 9.90
C ALA A 159 -5.33 2.56 10.89
N LYS A 160 -5.64 2.26 12.16
CA LYS A 160 -5.79 3.27 13.22
C LYS A 160 -4.48 3.93 13.65
N GLU A 161 -3.32 3.32 13.35
CA GLU A 161 -2.00 3.87 13.69
C GLU A 161 -1.51 4.86 12.63
N VAL A 162 -1.87 4.66 11.35
CA VAL A 162 -1.38 5.44 10.22
C VAL A 162 -2.37 6.51 9.74
N THR A 163 -3.63 6.44 10.15
CA THR A 163 -4.68 7.39 9.76
C THR A 163 -4.41 8.80 10.28
N VAL A 164 -4.96 9.79 9.58
CA VAL A 164 -4.89 11.19 10.04
C VAL A 164 -5.68 11.42 11.32
N ALA A 165 -5.25 12.42 12.10
CA ALA A 165 -5.93 12.79 13.35
C ALA A 165 -7.24 13.56 13.12
N GLU A 166 -7.30 14.38 12.07
CA GLU A 166 -8.43 15.25 11.74
C GLU A 166 -8.75 15.19 10.25
N ALA A 167 -10.01 15.44 9.91
CA ALA A 167 -10.45 15.51 8.52
C ALA A 167 -9.83 16.71 7.80
N TYR A 168 -9.50 16.55 6.53
CA TYR A 168 -8.95 17.60 5.69
C TYR A 168 -9.49 17.52 4.26
N ASN A 169 -9.37 18.63 3.52
CA ASN A 169 -9.72 18.68 2.11
C ASN A 169 -8.49 18.49 1.23
N TRP A 170 -8.66 17.78 0.10
CA TRP A 170 -7.61 17.56 -0.89
C TRP A 170 -8.09 17.96 -2.28
N THR A 171 -7.25 18.74 -2.99
CA THR A 171 -7.55 19.25 -4.35
C THR A 171 -6.36 19.18 -5.30
N GLU A 172 -5.23 18.62 -4.85
CA GLU A 172 -4.04 18.45 -5.69
C GLU A 172 -4.21 17.27 -6.63
N GLY A 173 -3.98 17.47 -7.92
CA GLY A 173 -3.97 16.45 -8.96
C GLY A 173 -2.58 15.86 -9.23
N SER A 174 -2.49 15.03 -10.26
CA SER A 174 -1.26 14.32 -10.64
C SER A 174 -0.16 15.25 -11.10
N TRP A 175 1.08 14.79 -10.91
CA TRP A 175 2.28 15.48 -11.35
C TRP A 175 2.38 15.55 -12.88
N GLN A 176 2.76 16.70 -13.41
CA GLN A 176 2.96 16.94 -14.83
C GLN A 176 4.36 17.49 -15.10
N LEU A 177 5.02 16.96 -16.13
CA LEU A 177 6.36 17.40 -16.50
C LEU A 177 6.38 18.91 -16.78
N GLY A 178 7.28 19.63 -16.11
CA GLY A 178 7.46 21.06 -16.23
C GLY A 178 6.44 21.93 -15.46
N LYS A 179 5.47 21.30 -14.76
CA LYS A 179 4.48 22.02 -13.94
C LYS A 179 4.45 21.57 -12.48
N GLY A 180 4.96 20.35 -12.17
CA GLY A 180 4.77 19.73 -10.86
C GLY A 180 3.35 19.20 -10.66
N HIS A 181 2.89 19.13 -9.41
CA HIS A 181 1.50 18.79 -9.09
C HIS A 181 0.55 19.93 -9.48
N VAL A 182 -0.53 19.59 -10.18
CA VAL A 182 -1.48 20.57 -10.71
C VAL A 182 -2.74 20.57 -9.86
N THR A 183 -3.19 21.74 -9.41
CA THR A 183 -4.47 21.92 -8.74
C THR A 183 -5.48 22.46 -9.75
N PRO A 184 -6.56 21.70 -10.10
CA PRO A 184 -7.62 22.18 -10.97
C PRO A 184 -8.39 23.35 -10.34
N ASP A 185 -9.05 24.14 -11.19
CA ASP A 185 -9.95 25.19 -10.72
C ASP A 185 -11.18 24.56 -10.00
N ALA A 186 -11.71 25.26 -9.01
CA ALA A 186 -12.79 24.73 -8.15
C ALA A 186 -14.08 24.35 -8.92
N ASP A 187 -14.36 25.02 -10.04
CA ASP A 187 -15.50 24.74 -10.92
C ASP A 187 -15.33 23.44 -11.74
N GLN A 188 -14.11 22.94 -11.86
CA GLN A 188 -13.81 21.65 -12.47
C GLN A 188 -14.06 20.48 -11.52
N LEU A 189 -14.06 20.71 -10.21
CA LEU A 189 -14.24 19.71 -9.15
C LEU A 189 -15.73 19.51 -8.83
N LYS A 190 -16.45 18.78 -9.68
CA LYS A 190 -17.92 18.66 -9.70
C LYS A 190 -18.47 17.64 -8.71
N TYR A 191 -17.68 16.65 -8.30
CA TYR A 191 -18.12 15.53 -7.46
C TYR A 191 -17.52 15.65 -6.07
N HIS A 192 -18.34 15.48 -5.04
CA HIS A 192 -17.83 15.40 -3.66
C HIS A 192 -17.62 13.96 -3.26
N VAL A 193 -16.38 13.55 -3.09
CA VAL A 193 -16.04 12.22 -2.59
C VAL A 193 -15.48 12.34 -1.17
N VAL A 194 -16.03 11.54 -0.25
CA VAL A 194 -15.44 11.38 1.08
C VAL A 194 -14.59 10.13 1.08
N ALA A 195 -13.29 10.31 1.36
CA ALA A 195 -12.30 9.23 1.39
C ALA A 195 -11.93 8.89 2.83
N TYR A 196 -12.13 7.63 3.23
CA TYR A 196 -11.58 7.12 4.49
C TYR A 196 -10.08 6.93 4.37
N ASP A 197 -9.34 7.48 5.31
CA ASP A 197 -7.91 7.31 5.44
C ASP A 197 -7.59 6.10 6.35
N PHE A 198 -7.35 4.95 5.72
CA PHE A 198 -6.78 3.77 6.37
C PHE A 198 -5.26 3.68 6.19
N GLY A 199 -4.65 4.70 5.64
CA GLY A 199 -3.27 4.79 5.18
C GLY A 199 -3.24 5.13 3.68
N VAL A 200 -3.96 6.19 3.30
CA VAL A 200 -4.19 6.56 1.90
C VAL A 200 -2.90 7.03 1.22
N LYS A 201 -2.59 6.48 0.05
CA LYS A 201 -1.56 7.00 -0.84
C LYS A 201 -2.04 8.28 -1.53
N ARG A 202 -1.17 9.30 -1.57
CA ARG A 202 -1.46 10.59 -2.22
C ARG A 202 -1.87 10.44 -3.67
N ASN A 203 -1.29 9.47 -4.40
CA ASN A 203 -1.63 9.28 -5.81
C ASN A 203 -3.07 8.82 -6.03
N ILE A 204 -3.66 8.09 -5.09
CA ILE A 204 -5.10 7.77 -5.13
C ILE A 204 -5.95 9.06 -5.11
N LEU A 205 -5.62 9.97 -4.18
CA LEU A 205 -6.33 11.24 -4.06
C LEU A 205 -6.15 12.10 -5.32
N ARG A 206 -4.93 12.14 -5.87
CA ARG A 206 -4.62 12.86 -7.11
C ARG A 206 -5.42 12.33 -8.29
N MET A 207 -5.51 11.01 -8.45
CA MET A 207 -6.28 10.40 -9.55
C MET A 207 -7.78 10.63 -9.46
N LEU A 208 -8.33 10.77 -8.26
CA LEU A 208 -9.73 11.19 -8.06
C LEU A 208 -9.92 12.67 -8.43
N VAL A 209 -8.98 13.55 -8.03
CA VAL A 209 -9.00 14.97 -8.38
C VAL A 209 -8.92 15.18 -9.89
N ASP A 210 -8.05 14.46 -10.59
CA ASP A 210 -7.93 14.52 -12.05
C ASP A 210 -9.24 14.16 -12.78
N ARG A 211 -10.16 13.45 -12.10
CA ARG A 211 -11.48 13.08 -12.60
C ARG A 211 -12.61 13.99 -12.11
N GLY A 212 -12.24 15.14 -11.57
CA GLY A 212 -13.19 16.18 -11.16
C GLY A 212 -13.80 15.97 -9.78
N CYS A 213 -13.10 15.25 -8.88
CA CYS A 213 -13.52 15.09 -7.49
C CYS A 213 -12.86 16.14 -6.59
N ARG A 214 -13.63 16.84 -5.77
CA ARG A 214 -13.16 17.47 -4.54
C ARG A 214 -13.25 16.46 -3.42
N LEU A 215 -12.19 16.33 -2.62
CA LEU A 215 -12.12 15.28 -1.63
C LEU A 215 -12.19 15.86 -0.21
N THR A 216 -12.97 15.20 0.64
CA THR A 216 -12.86 15.31 2.10
C THR A 216 -12.26 14.00 2.61
N VAL A 217 -11.04 14.03 3.11
CA VAL A 217 -10.37 12.87 3.68
C VAL A 217 -10.69 12.83 5.17
N VAL A 218 -11.19 11.69 5.65
CA VAL A 218 -11.63 11.53 7.03
C VAL A 218 -10.83 10.44 7.75
N PRO A 219 -10.61 10.55 9.07
CA PRO A 219 -9.97 9.50 9.87
C PRO A 219 -10.68 8.15 9.74
N ALA A 220 -9.92 7.06 9.92
CA ALA A 220 -10.40 5.68 9.82
C ALA A 220 -11.63 5.39 10.68
N LYS A 221 -11.74 6.01 11.85
CA LYS A 221 -12.82 5.78 12.82
C LYS A 221 -14.00 6.74 12.70
N THR A 222 -14.05 7.58 11.66
CA THR A 222 -15.16 8.52 11.47
C THR A 222 -16.48 7.77 11.33
N PRO A 223 -17.50 8.06 12.15
CA PRO A 223 -18.80 7.39 12.08
C PRO A 223 -19.49 7.61 10.73
N ALA A 224 -20.20 6.59 10.23
CA ALA A 224 -20.92 6.69 8.96
C ALA A 224 -21.93 7.85 8.91
N ALA A 225 -22.58 8.15 10.05
CA ALA A 225 -23.55 9.25 10.12
C ALA A 225 -22.90 10.63 9.85
N GLU A 226 -21.66 10.84 10.32
CA GLU A 226 -20.92 12.09 10.07
C GLU A 226 -20.55 12.20 8.59
N VAL A 227 -20.11 11.10 7.96
CA VAL A 227 -19.77 11.06 6.53
C VAL A 227 -21.01 11.31 5.68
N LEU A 228 -22.14 10.66 5.98
CA LEU A 228 -23.39 10.84 5.26
C LEU A 228 -23.97 12.27 5.41
N ALA A 229 -23.74 12.92 6.56
CA ALA A 229 -24.13 14.32 6.79
C ALA A 229 -23.39 15.31 5.88
N LEU A 230 -22.22 14.93 5.33
CA LEU A 230 -21.49 15.72 4.33
C LEU A 230 -22.12 15.64 2.92
N ASN A 231 -23.18 14.82 2.72
CA ASN A 231 -23.85 14.58 1.45
C ASN A 231 -22.85 14.25 0.31
N PRO A 232 -22.04 13.17 0.44
CA PRO A 232 -21.09 12.80 -0.59
C PRO A 232 -21.78 12.24 -1.84
N ASP A 233 -21.25 12.55 -3.01
CA ASP A 233 -21.63 11.91 -4.28
C ASP A 233 -21.06 10.48 -4.38
N GLY A 234 -19.98 10.17 -3.63
CA GLY A 234 -19.37 8.86 -3.55
C GLY A 234 -18.49 8.70 -2.31
N ILE A 235 -18.28 7.47 -1.89
CA ILE A 235 -17.43 7.10 -0.75
C ILE A 235 -16.26 6.27 -1.26
N PHE A 236 -15.06 6.64 -0.82
CA PHE A 236 -13.84 5.94 -1.18
C PHE A 236 -13.22 5.29 0.07
N LEU A 237 -12.87 4.00 -0.02
CA LEU A 237 -12.21 3.23 1.02
C LEU A 237 -10.76 3.00 0.61
N SER A 238 -9.82 3.64 1.30
CA SER A 238 -8.43 3.64 0.86
C SER A 238 -7.72 2.30 1.10
N ASN A 239 -6.52 2.19 0.53
CA ASN A 239 -5.51 1.22 0.93
C ASN A 239 -5.07 1.44 2.38
N GLY A 240 -4.32 0.49 2.93
CA GLY A 240 -3.76 0.60 4.27
C GLY A 240 -3.05 -0.68 4.71
N PRO A 241 -2.33 -0.61 5.86
CA PRO A 241 -1.59 -1.74 6.42
C PRO A 241 -2.44 -2.62 7.35
N GLY A 242 -1.89 -3.78 7.67
CA GLY A 242 -2.37 -4.64 8.75
C GLY A 242 -3.43 -5.65 8.34
N ASP A 243 -4.08 -6.21 9.36
CA ASP A 243 -5.16 -7.17 9.23
C ASP A 243 -6.50 -6.41 9.13
N PRO A 244 -7.36 -6.71 8.13
CA PRO A 244 -8.66 -6.07 8.04
C PRO A 244 -9.66 -6.54 9.11
N GLU A 245 -9.53 -7.76 9.66
CA GLU A 245 -10.51 -8.32 10.61
C GLU A 245 -10.74 -7.48 11.87
N PRO A 246 -9.70 -6.91 12.53
CA PRO A 246 -9.92 -6.10 13.73
C PRO A 246 -10.42 -4.67 13.47
N CYS A 247 -10.68 -4.28 12.22
CA CYS A 247 -11.17 -2.95 11.87
C CYS A 247 -12.71 -2.84 11.97
N ASP A 248 -13.30 -3.27 13.09
CA ASP A 248 -14.76 -3.32 13.30
C ASP A 248 -15.45 -1.98 12.99
N TYR A 249 -14.86 -0.86 13.41
CA TYR A 249 -15.36 0.49 13.17
C TYR A 249 -15.56 0.79 11.68
N ALA A 250 -14.64 0.31 10.82
CA ALA A 250 -14.72 0.51 9.37
C ALA A 250 -15.76 -0.43 8.76
N ILE A 251 -15.82 -1.69 9.20
CA ILE A 251 -16.82 -2.66 8.77
C ILE A 251 -18.23 -2.16 9.06
N GLU A 252 -18.50 -1.65 10.28
CA GLU A 252 -19.78 -1.07 10.68
C GLU A 252 -20.15 0.14 9.82
N ALA A 253 -19.19 1.06 9.57
CA ALA A 253 -19.42 2.22 8.72
C ALA A 253 -19.78 1.81 7.29
N ILE A 254 -19.06 0.85 6.71
CA ILE A 254 -19.33 0.34 5.36
C ILE A 254 -20.71 -0.30 5.30
N GLN A 255 -21.10 -1.11 6.30
CA GLN A 255 -22.44 -1.70 6.39
C GLN A 255 -23.57 -0.64 6.42
N ALA A 256 -23.31 0.52 7.03
CA ALA A 256 -24.25 1.64 7.00
C ALA A 256 -24.33 2.27 5.60
N PHE A 257 -23.21 2.45 4.89
CA PHE A 257 -23.18 2.96 3.52
C PHE A 257 -23.89 2.01 2.54
N LEU A 258 -23.74 0.71 2.71
CA LEU A 258 -24.41 -0.31 1.89
C LEU A 258 -25.95 -0.33 2.05
N LYS A 259 -26.51 0.39 3.03
CA LYS A 259 -27.97 0.62 3.13
C LYS A 259 -28.43 1.82 2.31
N THR A 260 -27.52 2.60 1.75
CA THR A 260 -27.78 3.74 0.87
C THR A 260 -27.52 3.36 -0.58
N ASN A 261 -27.78 4.28 -1.50
CA ASN A 261 -27.40 4.17 -2.92
C ASN A 261 -26.14 5.00 -3.25
N THR A 262 -25.43 5.50 -2.25
CA THR A 262 -24.17 6.21 -2.46
C THR A 262 -23.11 5.25 -3.00
N PRO A 263 -22.49 5.51 -4.16
CA PRO A 263 -21.44 4.66 -4.71
C PRO A 263 -20.26 4.50 -3.78
N VAL A 264 -19.75 3.27 -3.68
CA VAL A 264 -18.59 2.92 -2.84
C VAL A 264 -17.51 2.26 -3.70
N PHE A 265 -16.29 2.77 -3.62
CA PHE A 265 -15.11 2.13 -4.23
C PHE A 265 -14.03 1.87 -3.18
N GLY A 266 -13.52 0.64 -3.13
CA GLY A 266 -12.46 0.22 -2.20
C GLY A 266 -11.20 -0.29 -2.89
N ILE A 267 -10.03 0.11 -2.40
CA ILE A 267 -8.71 -0.33 -2.88
C ILE A 267 -7.97 -1.04 -1.77
N CYS A 268 -7.36 -2.21 -2.07
CA CYS A 268 -6.49 -2.99 -1.20
C CYS A 268 -7.14 -3.29 0.15
N LEU A 269 -6.78 -2.62 1.25
CA LEU A 269 -7.46 -2.76 2.54
C LEU A 269 -8.96 -2.43 2.42
N GLY A 270 -9.32 -1.38 1.68
CA GLY A 270 -10.71 -1.01 1.41
C GLY A 270 -11.49 -2.10 0.66
N HIS A 271 -10.83 -2.87 -0.23
CA HIS A 271 -11.41 -4.05 -0.86
C HIS A 271 -11.71 -5.15 0.17
N GLN A 272 -10.76 -5.44 1.05
CA GLN A 272 -10.91 -6.47 2.08
C GLN A 272 -12.03 -6.08 3.07
N LEU A 273 -12.09 -4.82 3.48
CA LEU A 273 -13.12 -4.28 4.36
C LEU A 273 -14.51 -4.32 3.72
N LEU A 274 -14.64 -4.02 2.42
CA LEU A 274 -15.90 -4.16 1.69
C LEU A 274 -16.34 -5.63 1.63
N GLY A 275 -15.41 -6.56 1.43
CA GLY A 275 -15.65 -8.00 1.50
C GLY A 275 -16.21 -8.42 2.85
N LEU A 276 -15.52 -8.06 3.95
CA LEU A 276 -15.94 -8.36 5.33
C LEU A 276 -17.30 -7.73 5.66
N ALA A 277 -17.51 -6.47 5.34
CA ALA A 277 -18.78 -5.76 5.55
C ALA A 277 -19.96 -6.40 4.79
N SER A 278 -19.67 -7.08 3.70
CA SER A 278 -20.65 -7.83 2.90
C SER A 278 -20.86 -9.28 3.36
N GLY A 279 -20.08 -9.77 4.32
CA GLY A 279 -20.20 -11.12 4.88
C GLY A 279 -19.19 -12.14 4.36
N ALA A 280 -18.24 -11.75 3.52
CA ALA A 280 -17.11 -12.60 3.13
C ALA A 280 -16.07 -12.70 4.27
N LYS A 281 -15.06 -13.55 4.10
CA LYS A 281 -13.95 -13.74 5.03
C LYS A 281 -12.64 -13.32 4.37
N THR A 282 -11.62 -13.06 5.18
CA THR A 282 -10.25 -12.81 4.73
C THR A 282 -9.30 -13.90 5.16
N ILE A 283 -8.20 -14.04 4.44
CA ILE A 283 -7.13 -14.99 4.72
C ILE A 283 -5.77 -14.31 4.72
N LYS A 284 -4.88 -14.69 5.63
CA LYS A 284 -3.46 -14.30 5.57
C LYS A 284 -2.77 -15.12 4.49
N MET A 285 -2.15 -14.46 3.53
CA MET A 285 -1.37 -15.11 2.47
C MET A 285 -0.01 -15.58 2.99
N LYS A 286 0.58 -16.57 2.32
CA LYS A 286 1.87 -17.15 2.72
C LYS A 286 3.00 -16.12 2.72
N PHE A 287 3.11 -15.31 1.67
CA PHE A 287 4.11 -14.23 1.53
C PHE A 287 3.55 -12.94 0.89
N GLY A 288 2.24 -12.90 0.60
CA GLY A 288 1.58 -11.76 -0.02
C GLY A 288 1.92 -11.54 -1.48
N HIS A 289 1.35 -10.49 -2.05
CA HIS A 289 1.70 -9.98 -3.35
C HIS A 289 2.31 -8.59 -3.22
N HIS A 290 3.56 -8.44 -3.66
CA HIS A 290 4.26 -7.17 -3.61
C HIS A 290 5.07 -6.98 -4.90
N GLY A 291 4.71 -6.01 -5.69
CA GLY A 291 5.40 -5.70 -6.96
C GLY A 291 4.51 -4.99 -7.96
N ALA A 292 5.09 -4.64 -9.10
CA ALA A 292 4.44 -3.86 -10.14
C ALA A 292 4.31 -4.63 -11.47
N ASN A 293 4.27 -5.96 -11.41
CA ASN A 293 4.26 -6.83 -12.59
C ASN A 293 3.30 -8.02 -12.43
N HIS A 294 2.23 -7.85 -11.66
CA HIS A 294 1.26 -8.90 -11.39
C HIS A 294 0.15 -8.93 -12.44
N PRO A 295 0.03 -10.00 -13.24
CA PRO A 295 -1.05 -10.13 -14.21
C PRO A 295 -2.35 -10.50 -13.51
N VAL A 296 -3.38 -9.69 -13.75
CA VAL A 296 -4.73 -9.89 -13.24
C VAL A 296 -5.69 -9.98 -14.42
N LYS A 297 -6.58 -10.97 -14.38
CA LYS A 297 -7.58 -11.21 -15.41
C LYS A 297 -8.94 -10.69 -14.96
N SER A 298 -9.57 -9.89 -15.80
CA SER A 298 -11.00 -9.56 -15.71
C SER A 298 -11.85 -10.78 -16.07
N LEU A 299 -12.84 -11.08 -15.25
CA LEU A 299 -13.80 -12.17 -15.50
C LEU A 299 -14.94 -11.73 -16.42
N ASP A 300 -15.16 -10.43 -16.60
CA ASP A 300 -16.25 -9.89 -17.40
C ASP A 300 -15.93 -9.96 -18.92
N ASP A 301 -14.69 -9.64 -19.31
CA ASP A 301 -14.28 -9.56 -20.72
C ASP A 301 -13.02 -10.35 -21.05
N ASN A 302 -12.44 -11.05 -20.08
CA ASN A 302 -11.19 -11.81 -20.18
C ASN A 302 -9.94 -10.97 -20.47
N THR A 303 -10.00 -9.65 -20.34
CA THR A 303 -8.83 -8.76 -20.48
C THR A 303 -7.81 -9.07 -19.37
N VAL A 304 -6.52 -9.05 -19.73
CA VAL A 304 -5.42 -9.18 -18.77
C VAL A 304 -4.76 -7.82 -18.59
N MET A 305 -4.65 -7.39 -17.35
CA MET A 305 -4.00 -6.15 -16.93
C MET A 305 -2.76 -6.46 -16.11
N ILE A 306 -1.70 -5.69 -16.28
CA ILE A 306 -0.55 -5.75 -15.38
C ILE A 306 -0.76 -4.74 -14.26
N THR A 307 -0.63 -5.18 -13.01
CA THR A 307 -1.03 -4.42 -11.84
C THR A 307 0.10 -4.26 -10.83
N ALA A 308 0.05 -3.17 -10.07
CA ALA A 308 0.81 -3.02 -8.83
C ALA A 308 0.04 -3.69 -7.68
N GLN A 309 0.77 -4.42 -6.83
CA GLN A 309 0.22 -5.16 -5.69
C GLN A 309 1.05 -4.89 -4.44
N ASN A 310 0.39 -4.72 -3.32
CA ASN A 310 1.03 -4.62 -2.00
C ASN A 310 0.06 -5.05 -0.90
N HIS A 311 -0.09 -6.37 -0.72
CA HIS A 311 -0.99 -6.89 0.32
C HIS A 311 -0.54 -8.26 0.83
N GLY A 312 -0.70 -8.49 2.14
CA GLY A 312 -0.44 -9.78 2.81
C GLY A 312 -1.71 -10.53 3.19
N PHE A 313 -2.89 -9.94 2.95
CA PHE A 313 -4.21 -10.55 3.15
C PHE A 313 -5.01 -10.50 1.85
N ALA A 314 -5.99 -11.38 1.72
CA ALA A 314 -6.90 -11.42 0.57
C ALA A 314 -8.30 -11.83 1.01
N VAL A 315 -9.32 -11.47 0.24
CA VAL A 315 -10.68 -11.99 0.42
C VAL A 315 -10.72 -13.45 -0.05
N ASP A 316 -11.27 -14.35 0.77
CA ASP A 316 -11.47 -15.76 0.42
C ASP A 316 -12.64 -15.87 -0.57
N GLU A 317 -12.35 -16.22 -1.82
CA GLU A 317 -13.35 -16.39 -2.87
C GLU A 317 -14.44 -17.42 -2.50
N ASN A 318 -14.08 -18.48 -1.76
CA ASN A 318 -15.03 -19.52 -1.35
C ASN A 318 -16.02 -19.03 -0.28
N SER A 319 -15.80 -17.86 0.29
CA SER A 319 -16.67 -17.26 1.32
C SER A 319 -17.61 -16.18 0.77
N LEU A 320 -17.58 -15.91 -0.54
CA LEU A 320 -18.39 -14.85 -1.12
C LEU A 320 -19.89 -15.14 -0.95
N PRO A 321 -20.66 -14.22 -0.32
CA PRO A 321 -22.12 -14.34 -0.27
C PRO A 321 -22.76 -14.00 -1.64
N GLU A 322 -24.04 -14.36 -1.86
CA GLU A 322 -24.76 -14.16 -3.11
C GLU A 322 -24.80 -12.70 -3.60
N CYS A 323 -24.71 -11.74 -2.68
CA CYS A 323 -24.67 -10.32 -3.02
C CYS A 323 -23.32 -9.83 -3.56
N LEU A 324 -22.29 -10.68 -3.57
CA LEU A 324 -20.97 -10.40 -4.13
C LEU A 324 -20.69 -11.30 -5.33
N ARG A 325 -20.18 -10.73 -6.40
CA ARG A 325 -19.58 -11.48 -7.50
C ARG A 325 -18.08 -11.15 -7.62
N ALA A 326 -17.28 -12.16 -7.92
CA ALA A 326 -15.89 -11.98 -8.32
C ALA A 326 -15.83 -11.27 -9.68
N THR A 327 -14.91 -10.32 -9.83
CA THR A 327 -14.70 -9.57 -11.08
C THR A 327 -13.31 -9.77 -11.66
N HIS A 328 -12.31 -10.04 -10.82
CA HIS A 328 -10.91 -10.17 -11.23
C HIS A 328 -10.21 -11.26 -10.44
N VAL A 329 -9.27 -11.95 -11.07
CA VAL A 329 -8.44 -12.98 -10.46
C VAL A 329 -6.97 -12.82 -10.85
N SER A 330 -6.07 -13.16 -9.92
CA SER A 330 -4.63 -13.22 -10.16
C SER A 330 -4.29 -14.38 -11.08
N LEU A 331 -3.46 -14.15 -12.10
CA LEU A 331 -2.94 -15.23 -12.95
C LEU A 331 -1.71 -15.93 -12.35
N PHE A 332 -1.18 -15.47 -11.21
CA PHE A 332 -0.08 -16.14 -10.53
C PHE A 332 -0.56 -17.30 -9.66
N ASP A 333 -1.68 -17.15 -8.97
CA ASP A 333 -2.13 -18.11 -7.96
C ASP A 333 -3.66 -18.29 -7.88
N GLY A 334 -4.41 -17.61 -8.75
CA GLY A 334 -5.88 -17.66 -8.77
C GLY A 334 -6.57 -16.90 -7.64
N SER A 335 -5.85 -16.17 -6.80
CA SER A 335 -6.46 -15.40 -5.73
C SER A 335 -7.40 -14.30 -6.24
N LEU A 336 -8.46 -14.03 -5.49
CA LEU A 336 -9.46 -13.02 -5.82
C LEU A 336 -8.83 -11.62 -5.81
N GLN A 337 -9.10 -10.85 -6.86
CA GLN A 337 -8.52 -9.53 -7.07
C GLN A 337 -9.57 -8.42 -7.22
N GLY A 338 -10.84 -8.74 -7.29
CA GLY A 338 -11.90 -7.75 -7.37
C GLY A 338 -13.27 -8.33 -7.07
N ILE A 339 -14.13 -7.52 -6.44
CA ILE A 339 -15.52 -7.85 -6.17
C ILE A 339 -16.43 -6.70 -6.56
N HIS A 340 -17.67 -7.05 -6.92
CA HIS A 340 -18.75 -6.11 -7.20
C HIS A 340 -20.01 -6.59 -6.49
N ARG A 341 -20.74 -5.67 -5.84
CA ARG A 341 -22.05 -5.98 -5.27
C ARG A 341 -23.11 -6.00 -6.36
N THR A 342 -23.97 -7.00 -6.31
CA THR A 342 -25.07 -7.16 -7.29
C THR A 342 -26.31 -6.33 -6.96
N ASP A 343 -26.41 -5.87 -5.71
CA ASP A 343 -27.59 -5.19 -5.16
C ASP A 343 -27.34 -3.72 -4.80
N ARG A 344 -26.09 -3.23 -4.85
CA ARG A 344 -25.69 -1.87 -4.49
C ARG A 344 -24.57 -1.38 -5.40
N PRO A 345 -24.43 -0.05 -5.62
CA PRO A 345 -23.36 0.53 -6.40
C PRO A 345 -22.01 0.51 -5.63
N ALA A 346 -21.53 -0.68 -5.32
CA ALA A 346 -20.28 -0.85 -4.57
C ALA A 346 -19.40 -1.90 -5.24
N PHE A 347 -18.13 -1.55 -5.43
CA PHE A 347 -17.12 -2.43 -6.00
C PHE A 347 -15.74 -2.16 -5.40
N SER A 348 -14.82 -3.07 -5.60
CA SER A 348 -13.46 -2.90 -5.08
C SER A 348 -12.43 -3.73 -5.83
N PHE A 349 -11.17 -3.35 -5.67
CA PHE A 349 -10.04 -3.99 -6.30
C PHE A 349 -8.89 -4.19 -5.30
N GLN A 350 -8.28 -5.40 -5.31
CA GLN A 350 -7.22 -5.77 -4.36
C GLN A 350 -5.89 -5.10 -4.70
N GLY A 351 -5.58 -4.93 -5.97
CA GLY A 351 -4.38 -4.25 -6.43
C GLY A 351 -4.49 -2.73 -6.33
N HIS A 352 -3.46 -2.05 -6.81
CA HIS A 352 -3.29 -0.60 -6.74
C HIS A 352 -3.47 0.03 -8.14
N PRO A 353 -4.69 0.44 -8.53
CA PRO A 353 -4.94 1.05 -9.84
C PRO A 353 -4.32 2.45 -9.99
N GLU A 354 -3.93 3.07 -8.87
CA GLU A 354 -3.19 4.32 -8.86
C GLU A 354 -1.71 4.16 -9.22
N ALA A 355 -1.20 2.92 -9.24
CA ALA A 355 0.22 2.62 -9.41
C ALA A 355 1.11 3.32 -8.35
N SER A 356 2.13 4.07 -8.75
CA SER A 356 3.08 4.77 -7.87
C SER A 356 3.71 3.88 -6.79
N PRO A 357 4.64 2.96 -7.22
CA PRO A 357 5.07 2.71 -8.61
C PRO A 357 4.15 1.71 -9.33
N GLY A 358 4.27 1.66 -10.64
CA GLY A 358 3.71 0.57 -11.42
C GLY A 358 3.01 0.96 -12.72
N PRO A 359 2.41 -0.04 -13.41
CA PRO A 359 1.63 0.15 -14.62
C PRO A 359 0.28 0.81 -14.33
N HIS A 360 -0.29 1.43 -15.37
CA HIS A 360 -1.57 2.16 -15.29
C HIS A 360 -2.73 1.41 -15.94
N ASP A 361 -2.57 0.14 -16.27
CA ASP A 361 -3.57 -0.66 -17.01
C ASP A 361 -4.95 -0.67 -16.34
N CYS A 362 -5.00 -0.66 -15.02
CA CYS A 362 -6.26 -0.67 -14.26
C CYS A 362 -6.75 0.71 -13.79
N ALA A 363 -6.14 1.81 -14.27
CA ALA A 363 -6.57 3.18 -13.94
C ALA A 363 -8.04 3.47 -14.31
N GLY A 364 -8.59 2.76 -15.30
CA GLY A 364 -10.01 2.84 -15.68
C GLY A 364 -11.01 2.48 -14.57
N LEU A 365 -10.57 1.82 -13.48
CA LEU A 365 -11.42 1.59 -12.32
C LEU A 365 -11.85 2.88 -11.63
N PHE A 366 -11.02 3.92 -11.65
CA PHE A 366 -11.43 5.25 -11.19
C PHE A 366 -12.51 5.85 -12.09
N ASP A 367 -12.42 5.66 -13.42
CA ASP A 367 -13.44 6.13 -14.36
C ASP A 367 -14.77 5.42 -14.14
N HIS A 368 -14.75 4.11 -13.87
CA HIS A 368 -15.94 3.36 -13.49
C HIS A 368 -16.60 3.91 -12.21
N PHE A 369 -15.80 4.30 -11.20
CA PHE A 369 -16.34 4.95 -10.01
C PHE A 369 -17.06 6.25 -10.32
N ILE A 370 -16.51 7.09 -11.20
CA ILE A 370 -17.15 8.33 -11.64
C ILE A 370 -18.44 8.07 -12.42
N GLU A 371 -18.49 7.02 -13.24
CA GLU A 371 -19.71 6.60 -13.93
C GLU A 371 -20.82 6.20 -12.95
N LEU A 372 -20.48 5.43 -11.91
CA LEU A 372 -21.43 5.12 -10.84
C LEU A 372 -21.93 6.38 -10.13
N ILE A 373 -21.02 7.32 -9.80
CA ILE A 373 -21.41 8.61 -9.20
C ILE A 373 -22.41 9.35 -10.11
N LYS A 374 -22.15 9.44 -11.41
CA LYS A 374 -23.06 10.08 -12.37
C LYS A 374 -24.42 9.40 -12.42
N GLN A 375 -24.46 8.07 -12.36
CA GLN A 375 -25.68 7.28 -12.43
C GLN A 375 -26.56 7.42 -11.18
N TYR A 376 -25.94 7.51 -10.00
CA TYR A 376 -26.64 7.49 -8.71
C TYR A 376 -26.72 8.86 -8.02
N ARG A 377 -26.14 9.90 -8.62
CA ARG A 377 -26.28 11.27 -8.15
C ARG A 377 -27.72 11.73 -8.36
N ALA A 378 -28.40 12.02 -7.27
CA ALA A 378 -29.80 12.50 -7.27
C ALA A 378 -29.91 13.96 -7.76
#